data_f04bdd3a1614ab821668e3b8e4922136
#
_entry.id   f04bdd3a1614ab821668e3b8e4922136
#
_cell.length_a   1.000
_cell.length_b   1.000
_cell.length_c   1.000
_cell.angle_alpha   90.00
_cell.angle_beta   90.00
_cell.angle_gamma   90.00
#
_symmetry.space_group_name_H-M   'P 1'
#
loop_
_entity.id
_entity.type
_entity.pdbx_description
1 polymer ?
#
loop_
_entity_poly.entity_id
_entity_poly.type
_entity_poly.pdbx_seq_one_letter_code
_entity_poly.pdbx_strand_id
1 'polypeptide(L)'
;MAYRKIEFATSAGRDLIPAFKEYVNHYRKENFATSKIFSRNTSLADKRKLVDKVAHAEIAKFANVDESLVGSTQLVTHPVYNWAFFAVVNKLVDAVIPDVVAEDFAAVANVTTVGRGNSATFKLKSNDLFEVSVNGNSRRHVNAQKQFTGEKTLTPVNHTITTQVDLYRVMTGEDSLAEYAMKVILSIEAEISVDIAYTMQKSLIQEQLTSKQQDSLVQHSRN
;
A
#
# COMPACT_ATOMS: atom_id res chain seq x y z
N MET A 1 24.27 -14.41 4.41
CA MET A 1 24.46 -12.96 4.65
C MET A 1 23.30 -12.49 5.51
N ALA A 2 23.57 -12.01 6.73
CA ALA A 2 22.53 -11.46 7.58
C ALA A 2 22.11 -10.11 7.00
N TYR A 3 20.84 -9.96 6.62
CA TYR A 3 20.26 -8.68 6.23
C TYR A 3 20.37 -7.73 7.43
N ARG A 4 21.27 -6.75 7.35
CA ARG A 4 21.32 -5.68 8.34
C ARG A 4 20.00 -4.91 8.25
N LYS A 5 19.21 -4.94 9.33
CA LYS A 5 18.04 -4.11 9.46
C LYS A 5 18.51 -2.65 9.42
N ILE A 6 18.05 -1.89 8.41
CA ILE A 6 18.37 -0.49 8.31
C ILE A 6 17.61 0.24 9.41
N GLU A 7 18.31 0.74 10.40
CA GLU A 7 17.80 1.68 11.37
C GLU A 7 18.47 3.03 11.07
N PHE A 8 17.69 4.09 10.97
CA PHE A 8 18.25 5.42 10.83
C PHE A 8 19.04 5.76 12.09
N ALA A 9 20.34 5.96 11.93
CA ALA A 9 21.28 6.08 13.05
C ALA A 9 21.23 7.46 13.72
N THR A 10 20.64 8.46 13.05
CA THR A 10 20.63 9.85 13.53
C THR A 10 19.22 10.35 13.83
N SER A 11 19.11 11.41 14.65
CA SER A 11 17.84 12.11 14.87
C SER A 11 17.26 12.65 13.56
N ALA A 12 18.09 13.20 12.70
CA ALA A 12 17.68 13.69 11.38
C ALA A 12 17.13 12.56 10.47
N GLY A 13 17.73 11.38 10.52
CA GLY A 13 17.24 10.22 9.78
C GLY A 13 15.92 9.66 10.34
N ARG A 14 15.68 9.78 11.64
CA ARG A 14 14.38 9.42 12.24
C ARG A 14 13.27 10.34 11.76
N ASP A 15 13.58 11.60 11.51
CA ASP A 15 12.64 12.60 11.03
C ASP A 15 12.39 12.51 9.51
N LEU A 16 13.22 11.76 8.78
CA LEU A 16 13.10 11.59 7.33
C LEU A 16 11.76 10.96 6.92
N ILE A 17 11.31 9.93 7.62
CA ILE A 17 10.02 9.26 7.34
C ILE A 17 8.84 10.23 7.53
N PRO A 18 8.71 10.95 8.68
CA PRO A 18 7.66 11.95 8.85
C PRO A 18 7.72 13.07 7.80
N ALA A 19 8.91 13.57 7.49
CA ALA A 19 9.09 14.61 6.47
C ALA A 19 8.67 14.12 5.08
N PHE A 20 9.03 12.90 4.73
CA PHE A 20 8.62 12.30 3.47
C PHE A 20 7.11 12.04 3.42
N LYS A 21 6.50 11.54 4.49
CA LYS A 21 5.03 11.39 4.59
C LYS A 21 4.33 12.75 4.39
N GLU A 22 4.84 13.79 4.99
CA GLU A 22 4.28 15.13 4.84
C GLU A 22 4.43 15.65 3.40
N TYR A 23 5.55 15.38 2.74
CA TYR A 23 5.76 15.70 1.33
C TYR A 23 4.77 14.94 0.44
N VAL A 24 4.62 13.63 0.63
CA VAL A 24 3.67 12.79 -0.12
C VAL A 24 2.25 13.29 0.05
N ASN A 25 1.83 13.56 1.28
CA ASN A 25 0.49 14.06 1.59
C ASN A 25 0.23 15.43 0.96
N HIS A 26 1.23 16.32 0.95
CA HIS A 26 1.10 17.62 0.29
C HIS A 26 0.96 17.46 -1.22
N TYR A 27 1.82 16.64 -1.85
CA TYR A 27 1.77 16.35 -3.28
C TYR A 27 0.41 15.75 -3.69
N ARG A 28 -0.09 14.78 -2.95
CA ARG A 28 -1.38 14.13 -3.22
C ARG A 28 -2.53 15.11 -3.03
N LYS A 29 -2.47 15.99 -2.04
CA LYS A 29 -3.49 17.03 -1.82
C LYS A 29 -3.56 18.02 -2.96
N GLU A 30 -2.43 18.45 -3.49
CA GLU A 30 -2.39 19.39 -4.61
C GLU A 30 -2.84 18.75 -5.93
N ASN A 31 -2.48 17.49 -6.18
CA ASN A 31 -2.72 16.84 -7.47
C ASN A 31 -3.98 15.97 -7.48
N PHE A 32 -4.37 15.37 -6.36
CA PHE A 32 -5.47 14.38 -6.29
C PHE A 32 -6.56 14.74 -5.28
N ALA A 33 -6.39 15.81 -4.50
CA ALA A 33 -7.32 16.27 -3.46
C ALA A 33 -7.68 15.22 -2.38
N THR A 34 -6.88 14.17 -2.22
CA THR A 34 -7.15 13.01 -1.37
C THR A 34 -6.56 13.10 0.03
N SER A 35 -5.45 13.80 0.23
CA SER A 35 -4.76 13.85 1.52
C SER A 35 -5.31 14.90 2.49
N LYS A 36 -5.31 14.61 3.79
CA LYS A 36 -5.94 15.43 4.85
C LYS A 36 -4.97 16.28 5.65
N ILE A 37 -3.74 15.85 5.86
CA ILE A 37 -2.82 16.46 6.83
C ILE A 37 -1.49 16.85 6.18
N PHE A 38 -1.26 18.15 6.05
CA PHE A 38 0.04 18.71 5.69
C PHE A 38 0.20 20.13 6.21
N SER A 39 1.45 20.57 6.42
CA SER A 39 1.73 21.95 6.82
C SER A 39 1.61 22.89 5.61
N ARG A 40 0.75 23.89 5.72
CA ARG A 40 0.56 24.91 4.67
C ARG A 40 1.65 25.98 4.63
N ASN A 41 2.48 26.04 5.68
CA ASN A 41 3.48 27.11 5.85
C ASN A 41 4.74 26.90 4.99
N THR A 42 4.90 25.72 4.38
CA THR A 42 6.09 25.37 3.60
C THR A 42 5.66 24.93 2.21
N SER A 43 6.32 25.45 1.18
CA SER A 43 6.01 25.05 -0.20
C SER A 43 6.35 23.59 -0.48
N LEU A 44 5.72 22.98 -1.49
CA LEU A 44 6.02 21.62 -1.93
C LEU A 44 7.51 21.48 -2.33
N ALA A 45 8.04 22.49 -3.02
CA ALA A 45 9.42 22.52 -3.43
C ALA A 45 10.41 22.56 -2.26
N ASP A 46 10.08 23.29 -1.19
CA ASP A 46 10.94 23.33 0.01
C ASP A 46 10.90 22.01 0.78
N LYS A 47 9.74 21.37 0.88
CA LYS A 47 9.61 20.04 1.48
C LYS A 47 10.41 19.00 0.70
N ARG A 48 10.35 19.05 -0.64
CA ARG A 48 11.15 18.20 -1.51
C ARG A 48 12.65 18.36 -1.23
N LYS A 49 13.15 19.60 -1.25
CA LYS A 49 14.55 19.91 -0.97
C LYS A 49 14.99 19.44 0.42
N LEU A 50 14.12 19.58 1.43
CA LEU A 50 14.40 19.10 2.78
C LEU A 50 14.55 17.58 2.81
N VAL A 51 13.61 16.87 2.19
CA VAL A 51 13.65 15.39 2.10
C VAL A 51 14.91 14.93 1.37
N ASP A 52 15.22 15.53 0.21
CA ASP A 52 16.41 15.20 -0.57
C ASP A 52 17.69 15.41 0.26
N LYS A 53 17.81 16.56 0.92
CA LYS A 53 18.99 16.87 1.76
C LYS A 53 19.17 15.86 2.89
N VAL A 54 18.10 15.55 3.63
CA VAL A 54 18.18 14.61 4.75
C VAL A 54 18.43 13.18 4.26
N ALA A 55 17.82 12.78 3.15
CA ALA A 55 18.03 11.47 2.55
C ALA A 55 19.47 11.28 2.08
N HIS A 56 20.06 12.27 1.38
CA HIS A 56 21.45 12.22 0.97
C HIS A 56 22.42 12.12 2.15
N ALA A 57 22.18 12.88 3.23
CA ALA A 57 22.98 12.80 4.44
C ALA A 57 22.90 11.42 5.10
N GLU A 58 21.71 10.81 5.15
CA GLU A 58 21.55 9.45 5.70
C GLU A 58 22.19 8.38 4.80
N ILE A 59 22.09 8.50 3.48
CA ILE A 59 22.75 7.58 2.54
C ILE A 59 24.27 7.64 2.72
N ALA A 60 24.86 8.85 2.80
CA ALA A 60 26.28 9.04 3.00
C ALA A 60 26.78 8.40 4.32
N LYS A 61 26.08 8.64 5.41
CA LYS A 61 26.38 8.03 6.71
C LYS A 61 26.25 6.51 6.68
N PHE A 62 25.21 6.02 6.02
CA PHE A 62 24.99 4.59 5.89
C PHE A 62 26.09 3.90 5.07
N ALA A 63 26.53 4.57 4.02
CA ALA A 63 27.65 4.13 3.19
C ALA A 63 29.04 4.34 3.84
N ASN A 64 29.09 5.03 5.01
CA ASN A 64 30.30 5.45 5.69
C ASN A 64 31.21 6.31 4.79
N VAL A 65 30.59 7.26 4.09
CA VAL A 65 31.23 8.19 3.17
C VAL A 65 31.08 9.60 3.73
N ASP A 66 32.09 10.45 3.51
CA ASP A 66 32.03 11.84 3.92
C ASP A 66 30.93 12.58 3.13
N GLU A 67 30.09 13.34 3.84
CA GLU A 67 28.99 14.09 3.26
C GLU A 67 29.47 15.13 2.22
N SER A 68 30.71 15.61 2.34
CA SER A 68 31.32 16.53 1.38
C SER A 68 31.57 15.92 -0.01
N LEU A 69 31.63 14.59 -0.09
CA LEU A 69 31.78 13.85 -1.35
C LEU A 69 30.45 13.60 -2.07
N VAL A 70 29.33 13.90 -1.43
CA VAL A 70 28.00 13.76 -2.06
C VAL A 70 27.93 14.69 -3.28
N GLY A 71 27.56 14.14 -4.43
CA GLY A 71 27.58 14.84 -5.72
C GLY A 71 28.88 14.63 -6.52
N SER A 72 29.88 13.94 -5.97
CA SER A 72 31.07 13.59 -6.74
C SER A 72 30.87 12.36 -7.63
N THR A 73 31.50 12.34 -8.79
CA THR A 73 31.47 11.20 -9.73
C THR A 73 32.04 9.91 -9.12
N GLN A 74 32.87 10.00 -8.09
CA GLN A 74 33.50 8.87 -7.41
C GLN A 74 32.45 7.99 -6.67
N LEU A 75 31.37 8.61 -6.19
CA LEU A 75 30.34 7.86 -5.48
C LEU A 75 29.41 7.04 -6.39
N VAL A 76 29.27 7.41 -7.67
CA VAL A 76 28.42 6.68 -8.63
C VAL A 76 28.86 5.24 -8.80
N THR A 77 30.18 4.99 -8.75
CA THR A 77 30.77 3.66 -8.86
C THR A 77 30.92 2.94 -7.52
N HIS A 78 30.58 3.60 -6.40
CA HIS A 78 30.75 3.04 -5.07
C HIS A 78 29.61 2.06 -4.73
N PRO A 79 29.87 0.75 -4.64
CA PRO A 79 28.80 -0.26 -4.54
C PRO A 79 28.00 -0.14 -3.25
N VAL A 80 28.62 0.26 -2.15
CA VAL A 80 27.94 0.44 -0.86
C VAL A 80 27.00 1.64 -0.89
N TYR A 81 27.39 2.73 -1.57
CA TYR A 81 26.55 3.90 -1.73
C TYR A 81 25.31 3.59 -2.57
N ASN A 82 25.48 2.88 -3.68
CA ASN A 82 24.37 2.44 -4.52
C ASN A 82 23.38 1.56 -3.74
N TRP A 83 23.91 0.61 -2.97
CA TRP A 83 23.07 -0.21 -2.13
C TRP A 83 22.34 0.60 -1.05
N ALA A 84 23.02 1.53 -0.38
CA ALA A 84 22.44 2.41 0.64
C ALA A 84 21.33 3.30 0.04
N PHE A 85 21.52 3.80 -1.18
CA PHE A 85 20.51 4.57 -1.90
C PHE A 85 19.20 3.78 -2.05
N PHE A 86 19.25 2.61 -2.66
CA PHE A 86 18.06 1.79 -2.85
C PHE A 86 17.46 1.31 -1.53
N ALA A 87 18.28 1.07 -0.53
CA ALA A 87 17.83 0.66 0.79
C ALA A 87 17.05 1.77 1.51
N VAL A 88 17.47 3.04 1.40
CA VAL A 88 16.76 4.20 1.94
C VAL A 88 15.47 4.43 1.17
N VAL A 89 15.49 4.39 -0.16
CA VAL A 89 14.28 4.53 -0.99
C VAL A 89 13.25 3.46 -0.63
N ASN A 90 13.65 2.19 -0.57
CA ASN A 90 12.74 1.11 -0.19
C ASN A 90 12.12 1.33 1.19
N LYS A 91 12.92 1.82 2.15
CA LYS A 91 12.42 2.12 3.49
C LYS A 91 11.39 3.24 3.50
N LEU A 92 11.58 4.27 2.70
CA LEU A 92 10.62 5.37 2.54
C LEU A 92 9.31 4.87 1.91
N VAL A 93 9.43 4.08 0.87
CA VAL A 93 8.28 3.49 0.17
C VAL A 93 7.51 2.55 1.10
N ASP A 94 8.19 1.62 1.78
CA ASP A 94 7.58 0.68 2.73
C ASP A 94 6.87 1.38 3.90
N ALA A 95 7.35 2.57 4.31
CA ALA A 95 6.75 3.33 5.41
C ALA A 95 5.49 4.11 4.99
N VAL A 96 5.34 4.44 3.71
CA VAL A 96 4.27 5.30 3.20
C VAL A 96 3.15 4.51 2.53
N ILE A 97 3.47 3.43 1.81
CA ILE A 97 2.46 2.64 1.08
C ILE A 97 1.28 2.19 1.95
N PRO A 98 1.48 1.64 3.18
CA PRO A 98 0.34 1.22 3.99
C PRO A 98 -0.63 2.35 4.31
N ASP A 99 -0.12 3.56 4.56
CA ASP A 99 -0.94 4.72 4.88
C ASP A 99 -1.73 5.19 3.65
N VAL A 100 -1.08 5.23 2.48
CA VAL A 100 -1.69 5.61 1.20
C VAL A 100 -2.80 4.63 0.82
N VAL A 101 -2.50 3.33 0.86
CA VAL A 101 -3.48 2.28 0.54
C VAL A 101 -4.65 2.29 1.51
N ALA A 102 -4.39 2.48 2.82
CA ALA A 102 -5.45 2.56 3.81
C ALA A 102 -6.36 3.79 3.59
N GLU A 103 -5.79 4.94 3.21
CA GLU A 103 -6.58 6.15 2.97
C GLU A 103 -7.48 6.04 1.75
N ASP A 104 -6.97 5.49 0.64
CA ASP A 104 -7.68 5.45 -0.63
C ASP A 104 -8.74 4.35 -0.69
N PHE A 105 -8.45 3.20 -0.11
CA PHE A 105 -9.27 2.00 -0.28
C PHE A 105 -10.14 1.65 0.92
N ALA A 106 -9.99 2.35 2.07
CA ALA A 106 -10.78 2.06 3.28
C ALA A 106 -12.30 2.19 3.08
N ALA A 107 -12.75 3.01 2.13
CA ALA A 107 -14.16 3.19 1.81
C ALA A 107 -14.74 2.02 1.00
N VAL A 108 -13.91 1.28 0.28
CA VAL A 108 -14.30 0.26 -0.70
C VAL A 108 -13.91 -1.14 -0.26
N ALA A 109 -12.82 -1.27 0.49
CA ALA A 109 -12.25 -2.54 0.89
C ALA A 109 -11.83 -2.52 2.38
N ASN A 110 -11.86 -3.68 3.02
CA ASN A 110 -11.30 -3.85 4.35
C ASN A 110 -9.78 -4.01 4.24
N VAL A 111 -9.04 -2.97 4.60
CA VAL A 111 -7.57 -2.96 4.54
C VAL A 111 -7.01 -3.49 5.85
N THR A 112 -6.24 -4.55 5.77
CA THR A 112 -5.55 -5.15 6.92
C THR A 112 -4.05 -5.26 6.63
N THR A 113 -3.24 -4.70 7.51
CA THR A 113 -1.78 -4.79 7.41
C THR A 113 -1.29 -6.03 8.14
N VAL A 114 -0.55 -6.88 7.44
CA VAL A 114 0.09 -8.07 8.00
C VAL A 114 1.60 -8.00 7.85
N GLY A 115 2.33 -8.64 8.75
CA GLY A 115 3.79 -8.73 8.65
C GLY A 115 4.22 -9.45 7.38
N ARG A 116 5.38 -9.09 6.85
CA ARG A 116 5.94 -9.66 5.62
C ARG A 116 6.05 -11.19 5.73
N GLY A 117 5.48 -11.90 4.77
CA GLY A 117 5.44 -13.37 4.74
C GLY A 117 4.29 -14.01 5.50
N ASN A 118 3.47 -13.23 6.20
CA ASN A 118 2.30 -13.75 6.89
C ASN A 118 1.06 -13.69 5.97
N SER A 119 0.15 -14.66 6.16
CA SER A 119 -1.17 -14.66 5.52
C SER A 119 -2.20 -13.98 6.41
N ALA A 120 -3.20 -13.34 5.79
CA ALA A 120 -4.34 -12.78 6.50
C ALA A 120 -5.52 -13.75 6.49
N THR A 121 -6.13 -13.99 7.66
CA THR A 121 -7.33 -14.81 7.78
C THR A 121 -8.53 -13.92 8.09
N PHE A 122 -9.54 -13.97 7.23
CA PHE A 122 -10.77 -13.21 7.38
C PHE A 122 -11.90 -14.14 7.83
N LYS A 123 -12.62 -13.72 8.88
CA LYS A 123 -13.83 -14.40 9.32
C LYS A 123 -15.02 -13.87 8.52
N LEU A 124 -15.67 -14.79 7.82
CA LEU A 124 -16.88 -14.51 7.04
C LEU A 124 -18.09 -14.93 7.86
N LYS A 125 -19.07 -14.04 7.97
CA LYS A 125 -20.39 -14.38 8.54
C LYS A 125 -21.39 -14.29 7.42
N SER A 126 -22.29 -15.28 7.34
CA SER A 126 -23.45 -15.19 6.46
C SER A 126 -24.37 -14.06 6.93
N ASN A 127 -24.83 -13.24 5.98
CA ASN A 127 -25.85 -12.22 6.21
C ASN A 127 -27.28 -12.77 5.98
N ASP A 128 -27.41 -14.07 5.77
CA ASP A 128 -28.72 -14.70 5.54
C ASP A 128 -29.61 -14.49 6.75
N LEU A 129 -30.86 -14.11 6.48
CA LEU A 129 -31.90 -14.01 7.50
C LEU A 129 -32.42 -15.42 7.85
N PHE A 130 -32.74 -15.62 9.12
CA PHE A 130 -33.40 -16.83 9.52
C PHE A 130 -34.81 -16.89 8.93
N GLU A 131 -35.16 -18.04 8.38
CA GLU A 131 -36.47 -18.27 7.82
C GLU A 131 -37.50 -18.41 8.96
N VAL A 132 -38.53 -17.57 8.93
CA VAL A 132 -39.64 -17.63 9.89
C VAL A 132 -40.70 -18.57 9.34
N SER A 133 -40.84 -19.73 9.94
CA SER A 133 -41.90 -20.67 9.56
C SER A 133 -43.22 -20.37 10.30
N VAL A 134 -44.29 -20.20 9.53
CA VAL A 134 -45.65 -20.07 10.07
C VAL A 134 -46.20 -21.45 10.25
N ASN A 135 -46.41 -21.86 11.51
CA ASN A 135 -46.89 -23.17 11.85
C ASN A 135 -48.26 -23.07 12.53
N GLY A 136 -49.15 -24.02 12.21
CA GLY A 136 -50.42 -24.18 12.94
C GLY A 136 -50.21 -24.65 14.38
N ASN A 137 -51.19 -24.42 15.27
CA ASN A 137 -51.13 -24.67 16.72
C ASN A 137 -50.72 -26.07 17.15
N SER A 138 -50.72 -27.05 16.26
CA SER A 138 -50.39 -28.47 16.55
C SER A 138 -48.93 -28.84 16.26
N ARG A 139 -48.14 -27.97 15.60
CA ARG A 139 -46.78 -28.29 15.22
C ARG A 139 -45.78 -27.68 16.22
N ARG A 140 -45.23 -28.52 17.09
CA ARG A 140 -44.33 -28.11 18.18
C ARG A 140 -42.84 -28.17 17.81
N HIS A 141 -42.46 -28.73 16.65
CA HIS A 141 -41.07 -28.85 16.22
C HIS A 141 -40.78 -28.01 14.99
N VAL A 142 -39.89 -27.06 15.16
CA VAL A 142 -39.27 -26.28 14.07
C VAL A 142 -37.79 -26.64 14.04
N ASN A 143 -37.24 -26.93 12.88
CA ASN A 143 -35.85 -27.24 12.73
C ASN A 143 -35.00 -26.02 13.10
N ALA A 144 -33.98 -26.21 13.93
CA ALA A 144 -33.05 -25.17 14.28
C ALA A 144 -32.22 -24.77 13.05
N GLN A 145 -32.16 -23.47 12.77
CA GLN A 145 -31.35 -22.91 11.72
C GLN A 145 -30.00 -22.46 12.32
N LYS A 146 -28.93 -22.77 11.64
CA LYS A 146 -27.57 -22.42 12.07
C LYS A 146 -27.01 -21.33 11.19
N GLN A 147 -26.47 -20.26 11.80
CA GLN A 147 -25.72 -19.26 11.09
C GLN A 147 -24.38 -19.84 10.62
N PHE A 148 -24.10 -19.73 9.33
CA PHE A 148 -22.82 -20.15 8.77
C PHE A 148 -21.75 -19.11 9.05
N THR A 149 -20.65 -19.57 9.63
CA THR A 149 -19.41 -18.79 9.76
C THR A 149 -18.31 -19.54 9.03
N GLY A 150 -17.61 -18.84 8.16
CA GLY A 150 -16.48 -19.39 7.43
C GLY A 150 -15.20 -18.59 7.72
N GLU A 151 -14.07 -19.18 7.43
CA GLU A 151 -12.77 -18.49 7.45
C GLU A 151 -12.15 -18.61 6.06
N LYS A 152 -11.60 -17.51 5.56
CA LYS A 152 -10.84 -17.48 4.32
C LYS A 152 -9.46 -16.91 4.58
N THR A 153 -8.44 -17.71 4.35
CA THR A 153 -7.04 -17.29 4.41
C THR A 153 -6.61 -16.85 3.02
N LEU A 154 -6.06 -15.63 2.95
CA LEU A 154 -5.52 -15.06 1.73
C LEU A 154 -3.99 -15.13 1.77
N THR A 155 -3.41 -15.70 0.72
CA THR A 155 -1.96 -15.72 0.52
C THR A 155 -1.55 -14.40 -0.12
N PRO A 156 -0.55 -13.68 0.41
CA PRO A 156 -0.10 -12.43 -0.18
C PRO A 156 0.48 -12.64 -1.58
N VAL A 157 0.16 -11.72 -2.48
CA VAL A 157 0.77 -11.61 -3.81
C VAL A 157 1.82 -10.51 -3.76
N ASN A 158 2.99 -10.76 -4.35
CA ASN A 158 4.06 -9.78 -4.38
C ASN A 158 3.90 -8.87 -5.61
N HIS A 159 3.71 -7.58 -5.37
CA HIS A 159 3.85 -6.56 -6.39
C HIS A 159 5.29 -6.08 -6.41
N THR A 160 5.96 -6.22 -7.55
CA THR A 160 7.35 -5.80 -7.72
C THR A 160 7.46 -4.79 -8.83
N ILE A 161 8.21 -3.72 -8.59
CA ILE A 161 8.54 -2.73 -9.60
C ILE A 161 10.05 -2.78 -9.86
N THR A 162 10.42 -2.83 -11.13
CA THR A 162 11.82 -2.73 -11.56
C THR A 162 12.02 -1.40 -12.24
N THR A 163 12.90 -0.59 -11.68
CA THR A 163 13.17 0.76 -12.17
C THR A 163 14.67 0.96 -12.35
N GLN A 164 15.03 1.79 -13.32
CA GLN A 164 16.40 2.23 -13.54
C GLN A 164 16.52 3.69 -13.18
N VAL A 165 17.55 4.04 -12.41
CA VAL A 165 17.83 5.41 -11.96
C VAL A 165 19.22 5.80 -12.43
N ASP A 166 19.33 7.00 -12.96
CA ASP A 166 20.63 7.63 -13.16
C ASP A 166 21.10 8.24 -11.83
N LEU A 167 21.91 7.45 -11.11
CA LEU A 167 22.42 7.85 -9.80
C LEU A 167 23.25 9.13 -9.86
N TYR A 168 23.96 9.38 -10.96
CA TYR A 168 24.75 10.60 -11.13
C TYR A 168 23.86 11.84 -11.06
N ARG A 169 22.75 11.85 -11.79
CA ARG A 169 21.82 12.98 -11.80
C ARG A 169 21.14 13.22 -10.45
N VAL A 170 20.80 12.14 -9.76
CA VAL A 170 20.22 12.25 -8.40
C VAL A 170 21.26 12.78 -7.42
N MET A 171 22.51 12.35 -7.52
CA MET A 171 23.60 12.80 -6.62
C MET A 171 24.02 14.24 -6.87
N THR A 172 23.99 14.70 -8.13
CA THR A 172 24.27 16.11 -8.48
C THR A 172 23.11 17.06 -8.16
N GLY A 173 21.95 16.50 -7.79
CA GLY A 173 20.75 17.28 -7.48
C GLY A 173 19.98 17.75 -8.73
N GLU A 174 20.30 17.21 -9.92
CA GLU A 174 19.52 17.43 -11.13
C GLU A 174 18.16 16.73 -11.05
N ASP A 175 18.15 15.50 -10.52
CA ASP A 175 16.94 14.73 -10.26
C ASP A 175 16.71 14.59 -8.73
N SER A 176 15.46 14.65 -8.30
CA SER A 176 15.10 14.55 -6.89
C SER A 176 14.85 13.09 -6.47
N LEU A 177 15.48 12.67 -5.39
CA LEU A 177 15.22 11.37 -4.75
C LEU A 177 13.78 11.28 -4.25
N ALA A 178 13.26 12.38 -3.67
CA ALA A 178 11.88 12.42 -3.18
C ALA A 178 10.86 12.24 -4.31
N GLU A 179 11.09 12.86 -5.47
CA GLU A 179 10.23 12.66 -6.65
C GLU A 179 10.33 11.24 -7.20
N TYR A 180 11.53 10.67 -7.19
CA TYR A 180 11.71 9.29 -7.61
C TYR A 180 10.94 8.31 -6.69
N ALA A 181 11.10 8.44 -5.38
CA ALA A 181 10.37 7.63 -4.42
C ALA A 181 8.84 7.82 -4.54
N MET A 182 8.40 9.06 -4.80
CA MET A 182 6.99 9.36 -5.06
C MET A 182 6.46 8.65 -6.30
N LYS A 183 7.19 8.67 -7.41
CA LYS A 183 6.80 7.95 -8.64
C LYS A 183 6.66 6.45 -8.41
N VAL A 184 7.53 5.86 -7.60
CA VAL A 184 7.43 4.45 -7.20
C VAL A 184 6.12 4.19 -6.43
N ILE A 185 5.79 5.04 -5.46
CA ILE A 185 4.55 4.93 -4.67
C ILE A 185 3.32 5.02 -5.57
N LEU A 186 3.24 6.04 -6.43
CA LEU A 186 2.11 6.24 -7.34
C LEU A 186 1.95 5.08 -8.33
N SER A 187 3.05 4.47 -8.78
CA SER A 187 3.00 3.31 -9.67
C SER A 187 2.42 2.08 -8.96
N ILE A 188 2.80 1.85 -7.70
CA ILE A 188 2.26 0.74 -6.89
C ILE A 188 0.78 0.99 -6.57
N GLU A 189 0.42 2.22 -6.22
CA GLU A 189 -0.97 2.62 -5.96
C GLU A 189 -1.87 2.41 -7.18
N ALA A 190 -1.38 2.78 -8.37
CA ALA A 190 -2.11 2.56 -9.62
C ALA A 190 -2.36 1.08 -9.90
N GLU A 191 -1.36 0.22 -9.70
CA GLU A 191 -1.48 -1.23 -9.88
C GLU A 191 -2.48 -1.84 -8.89
N ILE A 192 -2.40 -1.47 -7.60
CA ILE A 192 -3.36 -1.92 -6.59
C ILE A 192 -4.79 -1.48 -6.96
N SER A 193 -4.95 -0.26 -7.49
CA SER A 193 -6.25 0.25 -7.92
C SER A 193 -6.84 -0.58 -9.06
N VAL A 194 -6.01 -0.98 -10.02
CA VAL A 194 -6.41 -1.85 -11.14
C VAL A 194 -6.83 -3.23 -10.62
N ASP A 195 -6.07 -3.82 -9.72
CA ASP A 195 -6.37 -5.13 -9.12
C ASP A 195 -7.69 -5.12 -8.34
N ILE A 196 -7.94 -4.07 -7.57
CA ILE A 196 -9.19 -3.89 -6.83
C ILE A 196 -10.36 -3.75 -7.81
N ALA A 197 -10.23 -2.90 -8.83
CA ALA A 197 -11.28 -2.69 -9.83
C ALA A 197 -11.60 -3.99 -10.58
N TYR A 198 -10.58 -4.74 -10.98
CA TYR A 198 -10.74 -6.04 -11.64
C TYR A 198 -11.45 -7.06 -10.75
N THR A 199 -11.06 -7.14 -9.47
CA THR A 199 -11.67 -8.05 -8.50
C THR A 199 -13.14 -7.71 -8.26
N MET A 200 -13.47 -6.42 -8.15
CA MET A 200 -14.85 -5.95 -8.02
C MET A 200 -15.68 -6.28 -9.25
N GLN A 201 -15.16 -6.03 -10.44
CA GLN A 201 -15.84 -6.37 -11.71
C GLN A 201 -16.11 -7.88 -11.79
N LYS A 202 -15.13 -8.70 -11.44
CA LYS A 202 -15.26 -10.17 -11.46
C LYS A 202 -16.32 -10.66 -10.47
N SER A 203 -16.37 -10.08 -9.26
CA SER A 203 -17.39 -10.45 -8.26
C SER A 203 -18.80 -10.07 -8.71
N LEU A 204 -18.99 -8.89 -9.32
CA LEU A 204 -20.28 -8.47 -9.86
C LEU A 204 -20.79 -9.37 -10.99
N ILE A 205 -19.90 -9.78 -11.90
CA ILE A 205 -20.24 -10.72 -12.99
C ILE A 205 -20.66 -12.08 -12.40
N GLN A 206 -19.96 -12.56 -11.39
CA GLN A 206 -20.27 -13.85 -10.77
C GLN A 206 -21.60 -13.81 -10.02
N GLU A 207 -21.93 -12.71 -9.38
CA GLU A 207 -23.21 -12.50 -8.71
C GLU A 207 -24.38 -12.48 -9.71
N GLN A 208 -24.21 -11.80 -10.84
CA GLN A 208 -25.22 -11.80 -11.92
C GLN A 208 -25.42 -13.18 -12.55
N LEU A 209 -24.37 -13.98 -12.70
CA LEU A 209 -24.48 -15.35 -13.22
C LEU A 209 -25.23 -16.25 -12.23
N THR A 210 -24.98 -16.11 -10.94
CA THR A 210 -25.63 -16.89 -9.89
C THR A 210 -27.12 -16.55 -9.80
N SER A 211 -27.51 -15.27 -9.90
CA SER A 211 -28.92 -14.86 -9.91
C SER A 211 -29.68 -15.40 -11.13
N LYS A 212 -29.08 -15.34 -12.32
CA LYS A 212 -29.67 -15.92 -13.54
C LYS A 212 -29.84 -17.44 -13.46
N GLN A 213 -28.93 -18.16 -12.81
CA GLN A 213 -29.06 -19.58 -12.59
C GLN A 213 -30.21 -19.91 -11.61
N GLN A 214 -30.38 -19.11 -10.55
CA GLN A 214 -31.51 -19.26 -9.62
C GLN A 214 -32.84 -18.98 -10.30
N ASP A 215 -32.95 -17.95 -11.12
CA ASP A 215 -34.16 -17.63 -11.87
C ASP A 215 -34.55 -18.76 -12.85
N SER A 216 -33.58 -19.39 -13.51
CA SER A 216 -33.81 -20.52 -14.41
C SER A 216 -34.31 -21.75 -13.66
N LEU A 217 -33.82 -22.02 -12.44
CA LEU A 217 -34.27 -23.11 -11.59
C LEU A 217 -35.71 -22.90 -11.06
N VAL A 218 -36.06 -21.66 -10.71
CA VAL A 218 -37.42 -21.29 -10.28
C VAL A 218 -38.41 -21.42 -11.44
N GLN A 219 -38.05 -21.10 -12.67
CA GLN A 219 -38.90 -21.28 -13.83
C GLN A 219 -39.11 -22.76 -14.17
N HIS A 220 -38.10 -23.62 -13.98
CA HIS A 220 -38.21 -25.05 -14.22
C HIS A 220 -39.07 -25.78 -13.18
N SER A 221 -39.16 -25.25 -11.98
CA SER A 221 -39.98 -25.84 -10.89
C SER A 221 -41.49 -25.45 -10.96
N ARG A 222 -41.85 -24.53 -11.90
CA ARG A 222 -43.25 -24.06 -12.08
C ARG A 222 -43.95 -24.67 -13.29
N ASN A 223 -43.25 -25.50 -14.09
CA ASN A 223 -43.80 -26.31 -15.18
C ASN A 223 -43.85 -27.79 -14.74
#